data_5696c2e235f51710cf93404d973cd7f8
#
_entry.id   5696c2e235f51710cf93404d973cd7f8
#
_cell.length_a   1.000
_cell.length_b   1.000
_cell.length_c   1.000
_cell.angle_alpha   90.00
_cell.angle_beta   90.00
_cell.angle_gamma   90.00
#
_symmetry.space_group_name_H-M   'P 1'
#
loop_
_entity.id
_entity.type
_entity.pdbx_description
1 polymer ?
#
loop_
_entity_poly.entity_id
_entity_poly.type
_entity_poly.pdbx_seq_one_letter_code
_entity_poly.pdbx_strand_id
1 'polypeptide(L)'
;MLKPRDDLKTPALVWVGGCTVGEAAGSEVSAAILAAVTTGLLIGPLLGWYGVAGLVDGAILGLCQWAALRRLGDPPRFLGFALVTMAATAFAFSILHAAGAAWGEDIPRLGLSVGVYAATGALVAAAQAITLAKRGVRPLRWILAATLGWAAAGLLVGLTARMIGADVGVAALSGAAAGIAAGLFLGLCTLVALKDYRGA
;
A
#
# COMPACT_ATOMS: atom_id res chain seq x y z
N MET A 1 -5.91 4.40 38.84
CA MET A 1 -6.60 3.13 38.50
C MET A 1 -6.82 3.14 36.98
N LEU A 2 -6.01 2.41 36.22
CA LEU A 2 -6.17 2.31 34.76
C LEU A 2 -7.32 1.33 34.50
N LYS A 3 -8.33 1.80 33.77
CA LYS A 3 -9.45 0.98 33.32
C LYS A 3 -8.91 -0.17 32.44
N PRO A 4 -9.32 -1.42 32.61
CA PRO A 4 -8.86 -2.51 31.77
C PRO A 4 -9.20 -2.20 30.30
N ARG A 5 -8.23 -2.34 29.42
CA ARG A 5 -8.41 -2.19 27.96
C ARG A 5 -9.12 -3.42 27.42
N ASP A 6 -10.41 -3.56 27.68
CA ASP A 6 -11.21 -4.68 27.16
C ASP A 6 -11.64 -4.50 25.69
N ASP A 7 -11.21 -3.42 25.03
CA ASP A 7 -11.68 -3.09 23.68
C ASP A 7 -10.57 -2.88 22.64
N LEU A 8 -9.61 -3.82 22.60
CA LEU A 8 -8.60 -3.85 21.52
C LEU A 8 -9.20 -4.20 20.15
N LYS A 9 -10.44 -4.70 20.10
CA LYS A 9 -11.09 -5.12 18.86
C LYS A 9 -11.43 -3.92 17.98
N THR A 10 -11.97 -2.85 18.55
CA THR A 10 -12.36 -1.65 17.80
C THR A 10 -11.16 -0.94 17.14
N PRO A 11 -10.05 -0.65 17.85
CA PRO A 11 -8.85 -0.09 17.23
C PRO A 11 -8.27 -0.96 16.11
N ALA A 12 -8.22 -2.29 16.32
CA ALA A 12 -7.73 -3.22 15.32
C ALA A 12 -8.58 -3.21 14.04
N LEU A 13 -9.92 -3.25 14.19
CA LEU A 13 -10.84 -3.18 13.06
C LEU A 13 -10.74 -1.86 12.30
N VAL A 14 -10.61 -0.74 13.00
CA VAL A 14 -10.44 0.59 12.39
C VAL A 14 -9.16 0.66 11.57
N TRP A 15 -8.04 0.14 12.10
CA TRP A 15 -6.77 0.16 11.41
C TRP A 15 -6.77 -0.78 10.19
N VAL A 16 -7.14 -2.04 10.38
CA VAL A 16 -7.20 -3.04 9.29
C VAL A 16 -8.19 -2.59 8.22
N GLY A 17 -9.35 -2.09 8.62
CA GLY A 17 -10.35 -1.55 7.70
C GLY A 17 -9.83 -0.36 6.90
N GLY A 18 -9.11 0.58 7.54
CA GLY A 18 -8.49 1.72 6.87
C GLY A 18 -7.44 1.31 5.83
N CYS A 19 -6.58 0.33 6.16
CA CYS A 19 -5.63 -0.23 5.20
C CYS A 19 -6.35 -0.94 4.05
N THR A 20 -7.38 -1.75 4.35
CA THR A 20 -8.12 -2.51 3.34
C THR A 20 -8.85 -1.60 2.35
N VAL A 21 -9.56 -0.60 2.85
CA VAL A 21 -10.27 0.37 1.99
C VAL A 21 -9.28 1.19 1.17
N GLY A 22 -8.19 1.64 1.79
CA GLY A 22 -7.16 2.42 1.12
C GLY A 22 -6.51 1.65 -0.02
N GLU A 23 -6.07 0.42 0.22
CA GLU A 23 -5.45 -0.43 -0.81
C GLU A 23 -6.46 -0.87 -1.88
N ALA A 24 -7.69 -1.20 -1.51
CA ALA A 24 -8.71 -1.59 -2.48
C ALA A 24 -9.00 -0.46 -3.49
N ALA A 25 -9.30 0.74 -2.99
CA ALA A 25 -9.61 1.88 -3.83
C ALA A 25 -8.37 2.41 -4.58
N GLY A 26 -7.20 2.44 -3.93
CA GLY A 26 -5.94 2.87 -4.54
C GLY A 26 -5.54 1.93 -5.69
N SER A 27 -5.52 0.64 -5.44
CA SER A 27 -5.17 -0.38 -6.44
C SER A 27 -6.17 -0.46 -7.59
N GLU A 28 -7.48 -0.27 -7.33
CA GLU A 28 -8.50 -0.20 -8.38
C GLU A 28 -8.20 0.93 -9.36
N VAL A 29 -8.03 2.15 -8.84
CA VAL A 29 -7.77 3.33 -9.67
C VAL A 29 -6.43 3.22 -10.40
N SER A 30 -5.39 2.75 -9.71
CA SER A 30 -4.06 2.56 -10.29
C SER A 30 -4.07 1.52 -11.42
N ALA A 31 -4.76 0.41 -11.24
CA ALA A 31 -4.91 -0.62 -12.27
C ALA A 31 -5.69 -0.09 -13.48
N ALA A 32 -6.75 0.71 -13.25
CA ALA A 32 -7.50 1.35 -14.34
C ALA A 32 -6.65 2.34 -15.13
N ILE A 33 -5.84 3.18 -14.45
CA ILE A 33 -4.92 4.11 -15.11
C ILE A 33 -3.93 3.35 -15.99
N LEU A 34 -3.27 2.33 -15.44
CA LEU A 34 -2.27 1.56 -16.18
C LEU A 34 -2.88 0.79 -17.35
N ALA A 35 -4.07 0.22 -17.18
CA ALA A 35 -4.79 -0.43 -18.28
C ALA A 35 -5.19 0.58 -19.38
N ALA A 36 -5.63 1.78 -19.01
CA ALA A 36 -5.95 2.83 -19.99
C ALA A 36 -4.71 3.29 -20.79
N VAL A 37 -3.54 3.28 -20.19
CA VAL A 37 -2.27 3.57 -20.89
C VAL A 37 -1.91 2.43 -21.85
N THR A 38 -1.98 1.18 -21.39
CA THR A 38 -1.61 0.01 -22.20
C THR A 38 -2.57 -0.22 -23.36
N THR A 39 -3.82 0.18 -23.23
CA THR A 39 -4.82 0.11 -24.32
C THR A 39 -4.81 1.35 -25.24
N GLY A 40 -3.93 2.32 -25.00
CA GLY A 40 -3.80 3.53 -25.82
C GLY A 40 -4.86 4.60 -25.56
N LEU A 41 -5.68 4.44 -24.54
CA LEU A 41 -6.65 5.47 -24.10
C LEU A 41 -5.96 6.69 -23.50
N LEU A 42 -4.80 6.50 -22.89
CA LEU A 42 -3.94 7.55 -22.37
C LEU A 42 -2.59 7.51 -23.08
N ILE A 43 -2.07 8.67 -23.50
CA ILE A 43 -0.81 8.79 -24.23
C ILE A 43 0.25 9.36 -23.30
N GLY A 44 1.47 8.82 -23.40
CA GLY A 44 2.62 9.32 -22.65
C GLY A 44 3.60 8.21 -22.27
N PRO A 45 4.76 8.58 -21.70
CA PRO A 45 5.75 7.61 -21.28
C PRO A 45 5.23 6.76 -20.12
N LEU A 46 5.33 5.45 -20.24
CA LEU A 46 4.83 4.47 -19.26
C LEU A 46 5.38 4.73 -17.86
N LEU A 47 6.67 5.09 -17.74
CA LEU A 47 7.29 5.43 -16.45
C LEU A 47 6.56 6.59 -15.73
N GLY A 48 6.13 7.61 -16.48
CA GLY A 48 5.35 8.72 -15.92
C GLY A 48 4.00 8.25 -15.38
N TRP A 49 3.33 7.33 -16.09
CA TRP A 49 2.05 6.80 -15.66
C TRP A 49 2.14 5.89 -14.45
N TYR A 50 3.21 5.12 -14.29
CA TYR A 50 3.47 4.43 -13.03
C TYR A 50 3.59 5.41 -11.86
N GLY A 51 4.28 6.55 -12.07
CA GLY A 51 4.34 7.62 -11.07
C GLY A 51 2.97 8.20 -10.72
N VAL A 52 2.14 8.49 -11.73
CA VAL A 52 0.75 8.99 -11.52
C VAL A 52 -0.09 7.95 -10.78
N ALA A 53 -0.05 6.69 -11.19
CA ALA A 53 -0.76 5.60 -10.52
C ALA A 53 -0.33 5.50 -9.05
N GLY A 54 0.97 5.53 -8.78
CA GLY A 54 1.49 5.49 -7.42
C GLY A 54 1.16 6.73 -6.59
N LEU A 55 1.07 7.94 -7.20
CA LEU A 55 0.60 9.14 -6.52
C LEU A 55 -0.85 8.99 -6.05
N VAL A 56 -1.72 8.49 -6.93
CA VAL A 56 -3.14 8.30 -6.61
C VAL A 56 -3.31 7.22 -5.55
N ASP A 57 -2.65 6.09 -5.72
CA ASP A 57 -2.68 4.99 -4.75
C ASP A 57 -2.18 5.46 -3.37
N GLY A 58 -1.02 6.09 -3.33
CA GLY A 58 -0.45 6.63 -2.10
C GLY A 58 -1.28 7.73 -1.43
N ALA A 59 -2.02 8.55 -2.23
CA ALA A 59 -2.94 9.53 -1.69
C ALA A 59 -4.12 8.87 -0.99
N ILE A 60 -4.75 7.89 -1.64
CA ILE A 60 -5.91 7.17 -1.11
C ILE A 60 -5.50 6.36 0.12
N LEU A 61 -4.42 5.57 0.02
CA LEU A 61 -3.89 4.79 1.13
C LEU A 61 -3.50 5.69 2.31
N GLY A 62 -2.72 6.74 2.06
CA GLY A 62 -2.27 7.68 3.09
C GLY A 62 -3.44 8.39 3.79
N LEU A 63 -4.49 8.76 3.05
CA LEU A 63 -5.71 9.34 3.62
C LEU A 63 -6.44 8.34 4.51
N CYS A 64 -6.66 7.12 4.04
CA CYS A 64 -7.37 6.08 4.79
C CYS A 64 -6.61 5.67 6.05
N GLN A 65 -5.29 5.49 5.96
CA GLN A 65 -4.44 5.20 7.10
C GLN A 65 -4.42 6.36 8.11
N TRP A 66 -4.31 7.60 7.63
CA TRP A 66 -4.36 8.77 8.51
C TRP A 66 -5.70 8.88 9.23
N ALA A 67 -6.82 8.66 8.51
CA ALA A 67 -8.15 8.66 9.11
C ALA A 67 -8.30 7.57 10.18
N ALA A 68 -7.71 6.39 9.96
CA ALA A 68 -7.65 5.32 10.95
C ALA A 68 -6.81 5.74 12.18
N LEU A 69 -5.60 6.31 11.97
CA LEU A 69 -4.75 6.80 13.04
C LEU A 69 -5.43 7.89 13.88
N ARG A 70 -6.19 8.79 13.22
CA ARG A 70 -7.01 9.81 13.92
C ARG A 70 -8.05 9.20 14.87
N ARG A 71 -8.59 8.05 14.51
CA ARG A 71 -9.53 7.30 15.37
C ARG A 71 -8.84 6.58 16.53
N LEU A 72 -7.55 6.30 16.37
CA LEU A 72 -6.73 5.64 17.40
C LEU A 72 -6.14 6.61 18.42
N GLY A 73 -6.15 7.92 18.15
CA GLY A 73 -5.65 8.92 19.10
C GLY A 73 -5.01 10.14 18.43
N ASP A 74 -3.77 10.49 18.80
CA ASP A 74 -3.06 11.66 18.28
C ASP A 74 -2.34 11.35 16.95
N PRO A 75 -2.94 11.68 15.79
CA PRO A 75 -2.38 11.33 14.50
C PRO A 75 -1.15 12.19 14.18
N PRO A 76 -0.26 11.72 13.27
CA PRO A 76 0.74 12.59 12.66
C PRO A 76 0.05 13.74 11.91
N ARG A 77 0.79 14.82 11.62
CA ARG A 77 0.27 15.91 10.80
C ARG A 77 -0.19 15.35 9.45
N PHE A 78 -1.46 15.58 9.09
CA PHE A 78 -2.08 15.05 7.87
C PHE A 78 -1.23 15.23 6.62
N LEU A 79 -0.88 16.50 6.32
CA LEU A 79 -0.09 16.81 5.12
C LEU A 79 1.27 16.08 5.11
N GLY A 80 1.96 16.05 6.25
CA GLY A 80 3.25 15.36 6.34
C GLY A 80 3.14 13.87 6.09
N PHE A 81 2.14 13.20 6.67
CA PHE A 81 1.94 11.77 6.50
C PHE A 81 1.43 11.44 5.10
N ALA A 82 0.43 12.17 4.60
CA ALA A 82 -0.13 11.94 3.27
C ALA A 82 0.89 12.20 2.16
N LEU A 83 1.59 13.34 2.20
CA LEU A 83 2.60 13.68 1.18
C LEU A 83 3.77 12.69 1.16
N VAL A 84 4.23 12.26 2.33
CA VAL A 84 5.30 11.25 2.43
C VAL A 84 4.84 9.92 1.84
N THR A 85 3.62 9.48 2.12
CA THR A 85 3.06 8.25 1.55
C THR A 85 2.91 8.37 0.03
N MET A 86 2.32 9.46 -0.47
CA MET A 86 2.17 9.73 -1.90
C MET A 86 3.51 9.72 -2.64
N ALA A 87 4.49 10.49 -2.16
CA ALA A 87 5.79 10.60 -2.81
C ALA A 87 6.54 9.26 -2.82
N ALA A 88 6.51 8.53 -1.70
CA ALA A 88 7.16 7.23 -1.58
C ALA A 88 6.50 6.18 -2.48
N THR A 89 5.16 6.16 -2.56
CA THR A 89 4.43 5.23 -3.43
C THR A 89 4.66 5.56 -4.90
N ALA A 90 4.61 6.85 -5.29
CA ALA A 90 4.91 7.27 -6.66
C ALA A 90 6.33 6.87 -7.09
N PHE A 91 7.31 7.10 -6.24
CA PHE A 91 8.70 6.73 -6.49
C PHE A 91 8.85 5.20 -6.61
N ALA A 92 8.26 4.45 -5.69
CA ALA A 92 8.30 2.99 -5.69
C ALA A 92 7.64 2.42 -6.95
N PHE A 93 6.45 2.89 -7.31
CA PHE A 93 5.76 2.46 -8.54
C PHE A 93 6.57 2.78 -9.79
N SER A 94 7.13 4.02 -9.89
CA SER A 94 7.91 4.41 -11.06
C SER A 94 9.14 3.53 -11.26
N ILE A 95 9.91 3.28 -10.22
CA ILE A 95 11.19 2.58 -10.34
C ILE A 95 11.00 1.07 -10.28
N LEU A 96 10.29 0.56 -9.28
CA LEU A 96 10.22 -0.89 -9.06
C LEU A 96 9.31 -1.59 -10.06
N HIS A 97 8.16 -1.00 -10.39
CA HIS A 97 7.26 -1.58 -11.38
C HIS A 97 7.81 -1.46 -12.80
N ALA A 98 8.45 -0.32 -13.14
CA ALA A 98 9.11 -0.18 -14.43
C ALA A 98 10.32 -1.13 -14.57
N ALA A 99 11.13 -1.28 -13.52
CA ALA A 99 12.22 -2.25 -13.50
C ALA A 99 11.69 -3.69 -13.59
N GLY A 100 10.62 -4.01 -12.84
CA GLY A 100 9.95 -5.29 -12.92
C GLY A 100 9.43 -5.62 -14.32
N ALA A 101 8.88 -4.63 -15.01
CA ALA A 101 8.46 -4.79 -16.41
C ALA A 101 9.65 -5.05 -17.36
N ALA A 102 10.79 -4.41 -17.13
CA ALA A 102 11.99 -4.59 -17.94
C ALA A 102 12.67 -5.96 -17.72
N TRP A 103 12.61 -6.51 -16.52
CA TRP A 103 13.28 -7.78 -16.16
C TRP A 103 12.33 -9.00 -16.17
N GLY A 104 11.06 -8.79 -16.45
CA GLY A 104 10.00 -9.79 -16.28
C GLY A 104 10.12 -11.06 -17.12
N GLU A 105 10.95 -11.06 -18.17
CA GLU A 105 11.22 -12.24 -19.00
C GLU A 105 12.26 -13.19 -18.38
N ASP A 106 13.22 -12.62 -17.62
CA ASP A 106 14.36 -13.35 -17.07
C ASP A 106 14.13 -13.94 -15.67
N ILE A 107 13.11 -13.46 -14.97
CA ILE A 107 12.81 -13.86 -13.58
C ILE A 107 11.42 -14.51 -13.51
N PRO A 108 11.25 -15.59 -12.72
CA PRO A 108 9.92 -16.17 -12.50
C PRO A 108 8.93 -15.09 -12.05
N ARG A 109 7.86 -14.88 -12.80
CA ARG A 109 6.88 -13.78 -12.60
C ARG A 109 6.39 -13.66 -11.16
N LEU A 110 6.21 -14.80 -10.47
CA LEU A 110 5.79 -14.82 -9.08
C LEU A 110 6.87 -14.23 -8.15
N GLY A 111 8.12 -14.65 -8.29
CA GLY A 111 9.24 -14.13 -7.51
C GLY A 111 9.45 -12.65 -7.74
N LEU A 112 9.35 -12.19 -8.99
CA LEU A 112 9.44 -10.79 -9.35
C LEU A 112 8.32 -9.98 -8.70
N SER A 113 7.07 -10.43 -8.77
CA SER A 113 5.94 -9.76 -8.15
C SER A 113 6.13 -9.61 -6.64
N VAL A 114 6.46 -10.69 -5.95
CA VAL A 114 6.74 -10.66 -4.51
C VAL A 114 7.87 -9.69 -4.17
N GLY A 115 8.97 -9.72 -4.92
CA GLY A 115 10.14 -8.87 -4.71
C GLY A 115 9.83 -7.39 -4.93
N VAL A 116 9.15 -7.05 -6.02
CA VAL A 116 8.76 -5.65 -6.33
C VAL A 116 7.82 -5.10 -5.26
N TYR A 117 6.80 -5.86 -4.89
CA TYR A 117 5.86 -5.42 -3.85
C TYR A 117 6.53 -5.32 -2.47
N ALA A 118 7.37 -6.27 -2.08
CA ALA A 118 8.12 -6.19 -0.83
C ALA A 118 9.00 -4.93 -0.77
N ALA A 119 9.73 -4.63 -1.86
CA ALA A 119 10.57 -3.44 -1.94
C ALA A 119 9.74 -2.14 -1.93
N THR A 120 8.59 -2.12 -2.62
CA THR A 120 7.63 -1.00 -2.54
C THR A 120 7.19 -0.78 -1.10
N GLY A 121 6.75 -1.84 -0.42
CA GLY A 121 6.32 -1.78 0.99
C GLY A 121 7.41 -1.29 1.92
N ALA A 122 8.66 -1.74 1.73
CA ALA A 122 9.80 -1.28 2.52
C ALA A 122 10.06 0.21 2.34
N LEU A 123 10.02 0.72 1.10
CA LEU A 123 10.24 2.14 0.79
C LEU A 123 9.13 3.03 1.37
N VAL A 124 7.87 2.66 1.14
CA VAL A 124 6.72 3.40 1.68
C VAL A 124 6.76 3.41 3.21
N ALA A 125 7.01 2.26 3.82
CA ALA A 125 7.07 2.15 5.28
C ALA A 125 8.26 2.89 5.89
N ALA A 126 9.41 2.91 5.23
CA ALA A 126 10.57 3.68 5.67
C ALA A 126 10.24 5.19 5.69
N ALA A 127 9.58 5.69 4.66
CA ALA A 127 9.14 7.07 4.59
C ALA A 127 8.08 7.39 5.67
N GLN A 128 7.08 6.53 5.86
CA GLN A 128 6.07 6.68 6.92
C GLN A 128 6.67 6.61 8.33
N ALA A 129 7.69 5.77 8.53
CA ALA A 129 8.35 5.60 9.83
C ALA A 129 8.94 6.93 10.37
N ILE A 130 9.35 7.85 9.49
CA ILE A 130 9.85 9.19 9.87
C ILE A 130 8.78 9.96 10.66
N THR A 131 7.52 9.85 10.26
CA THR A 131 6.40 10.53 10.91
C THR A 131 5.86 9.77 12.12
N LEU A 132 5.82 8.43 12.03
CA LEU A 132 5.27 7.55 13.06
C LEU A 132 6.22 7.33 14.23
N ALA A 133 7.54 7.42 14.04
CA ALA A 133 8.52 7.31 15.13
C ALA A 133 8.30 8.35 16.23
N LYS A 134 7.89 9.56 15.86
CA LYS A 134 7.53 10.64 16.80
C LYS A 134 6.31 10.30 17.66
N ARG A 135 5.55 9.27 17.29
CA ARG A 135 4.36 8.77 17.98
C ARG A 135 4.61 7.43 18.71
N GLY A 136 5.87 7.05 18.87
CA GLY A 136 6.28 5.87 19.62
C GLY A 136 6.33 4.57 18.81
N VAL A 137 5.95 4.61 17.52
CA VAL A 137 6.09 3.43 16.64
C VAL A 137 7.56 3.14 16.39
N ARG A 138 7.97 1.90 16.59
CA ARG A 138 9.34 1.46 16.35
C ARG A 138 9.59 1.33 14.84
N PRO A 139 10.50 2.14 14.22
CA PRO A 139 10.68 2.19 12.77
C PRO A 139 10.94 0.83 12.14
N LEU A 140 11.86 0.04 12.70
CA LEU A 140 12.23 -1.27 12.14
C LEU A 140 11.05 -2.25 12.14
N ARG A 141 10.26 -2.28 13.23
CA ARG A 141 9.06 -3.13 13.30
C ARG A 141 8.03 -2.72 12.26
N TRP A 142 7.84 -1.40 12.08
CA TRP A 142 6.93 -0.86 11.08
C TRP A 142 7.35 -1.27 9.67
N ILE A 143 8.63 -1.06 9.32
CA ILE A 143 9.18 -1.40 8.01
C ILE A 143 9.04 -2.90 7.75
N LEU A 144 9.48 -3.75 8.66
CA LEU A 144 9.39 -5.20 8.49
C LEU A 144 7.94 -5.68 8.35
N ALA A 145 7.03 -5.19 9.18
CA ALA A 145 5.62 -5.54 9.14
C ALA A 145 4.96 -5.14 7.82
N ALA A 146 5.21 -3.92 7.34
CA ALA A 146 4.70 -3.44 6.07
C ALA A 146 5.31 -4.20 4.88
N THR A 147 6.62 -4.45 4.90
CA THR A 147 7.30 -5.27 3.88
C THR A 147 6.65 -6.65 3.73
N LEU A 148 6.37 -7.33 4.85
CA LEU A 148 5.69 -8.62 4.83
C LEU A 148 4.26 -8.52 4.30
N GLY A 149 3.51 -7.50 4.70
CA GLY A 149 2.16 -7.26 4.19
C GLY A 149 2.14 -7.06 2.67
N TRP A 150 3.03 -6.22 2.16
CA TRP A 150 3.16 -5.98 0.73
C TRP A 150 3.72 -7.19 -0.04
N ALA A 151 4.65 -7.96 0.54
CA ALA A 151 5.13 -9.20 -0.07
C ALA A 151 3.99 -10.22 -0.26
N ALA A 152 3.11 -10.36 0.75
CA ALA A 152 1.93 -11.21 0.66
C ALA A 152 0.96 -10.72 -0.43
N ALA A 153 0.79 -9.39 -0.58
CA ALA A 153 0.04 -8.79 -1.68
C ALA A 153 0.66 -9.14 -3.04
N GLY A 154 1.98 -9.00 -3.17
CA GLY A 154 2.71 -9.37 -4.39
C GLY A 154 2.58 -10.84 -4.76
N LEU A 155 2.52 -11.73 -3.77
CA LEU A 155 2.24 -13.15 -3.98
C LEU A 155 0.85 -13.34 -4.62
N LEU A 156 -0.18 -12.71 -4.08
CA LEU A 156 -1.55 -12.80 -4.60
C LEU A 156 -1.65 -12.21 -6.01
N VAL A 157 -1.08 -11.02 -6.23
CA VAL A 157 -1.04 -10.38 -7.55
C VAL A 157 -0.31 -11.27 -8.55
N GLY A 158 0.84 -11.85 -8.19
CA GLY A 158 1.59 -12.76 -9.06
C GLY A 158 0.83 -14.05 -9.40
N LEU A 159 0.02 -14.58 -8.48
CA LEU A 159 -0.83 -15.73 -8.72
C LEU A 159 -2.03 -15.38 -9.62
N THR A 160 -2.61 -14.20 -9.48
CA THR A 160 -3.81 -13.77 -10.22
C THR A 160 -3.49 -13.05 -11.52
N ALA A 161 -2.26 -12.59 -11.74
CA ALA A 161 -1.87 -11.82 -12.92
C ALA A 161 -2.14 -12.54 -14.27
N ARG A 162 -2.23 -13.87 -14.26
CA ARG A 162 -2.59 -14.66 -15.44
C ARG A 162 -4.08 -14.59 -15.83
N MET A 163 -4.91 -14.08 -14.90
CA MET A 163 -6.36 -14.00 -15.05
C MET A 163 -6.81 -12.59 -15.46
N ILE A 164 -5.90 -11.60 -15.44
CA ILE A 164 -6.20 -10.20 -15.75
C ILE A 164 -6.12 -10.01 -17.27
N GLY A 165 -7.28 -9.71 -17.88
CA GLY A 165 -7.37 -9.30 -19.27
C GLY A 165 -6.92 -7.84 -19.49
N ALA A 166 -6.77 -7.44 -20.78
CA ALA A 166 -6.40 -6.08 -21.17
C ALA A 166 -7.55 -5.05 -21.01
N ASP A 167 -8.75 -5.49 -20.67
CA ASP A 167 -9.91 -4.61 -20.48
C ASP A 167 -9.76 -3.79 -19.20
N VAL A 168 -10.01 -2.47 -19.29
CA VAL A 168 -9.86 -1.53 -18.17
C VAL A 168 -10.78 -1.86 -16.99
N GLY A 169 -12.01 -2.30 -17.27
CA GLY A 169 -12.96 -2.68 -16.22
C GLY A 169 -12.52 -3.94 -15.47
N VAL A 170 -12.02 -4.95 -16.21
CA VAL A 170 -11.47 -6.16 -15.62
C VAL A 170 -10.21 -5.86 -14.82
N ALA A 171 -9.34 -4.98 -15.32
CA ALA A 171 -8.14 -4.54 -14.61
C ALA A 171 -8.50 -3.81 -13.30
N ALA A 172 -9.48 -2.91 -13.32
CA ALA A 172 -9.95 -2.20 -12.14
C ALA A 172 -10.50 -3.15 -11.07
N LEU A 173 -11.40 -4.07 -11.45
CA LEU A 173 -11.95 -5.08 -10.54
C LEU A 173 -10.88 -5.99 -9.94
N SER A 174 -9.91 -6.39 -10.77
CA SER A 174 -8.78 -7.21 -10.33
C SER A 174 -7.87 -6.43 -9.39
N GLY A 175 -7.65 -5.14 -9.65
CA GLY A 175 -6.95 -4.21 -8.78
C GLY A 175 -7.64 -4.09 -7.42
N ALA A 176 -8.95 -3.87 -7.41
CA ALA A 176 -9.73 -3.81 -6.17
C ALA A 176 -9.63 -5.10 -5.35
N ALA A 177 -9.78 -6.26 -5.98
CA ALA A 177 -9.67 -7.55 -5.30
C ALA A 177 -8.28 -7.79 -4.72
N ALA A 178 -7.22 -7.49 -5.50
CA ALA A 178 -5.84 -7.56 -5.03
C ALA A 178 -5.58 -6.56 -3.88
N GLY A 179 -6.11 -5.35 -4.00
CA GLY A 179 -6.01 -4.31 -2.97
C GLY A 179 -6.72 -4.68 -1.67
N ILE A 180 -7.88 -5.32 -1.72
CA ILE A 180 -8.56 -5.85 -0.51
C ILE A 180 -7.63 -6.81 0.22
N ALA A 181 -7.07 -7.79 -0.49
CA ALA A 181 -6.16 -8.75 0.11
C ALA A 181 -4.88 -8.10 0.62
N ALA A 182 -4.28 -7.19 -0.17
CA ALA A 182 -3.11 -6.41 0.21
C ALA A 182 -3.33 -5.61 1.48
N GLY A 183 -4.42 -4.87 1.54
CA GLY A 183 -4.78 -4.03 2.68
C GLY A 183 -5.09 -4.84 3.94
N LEU A 184 -5.73 -6.01 3.81
CA LEU A 184 -5.91 -6.93 4.93
C LEU A 184 -4.56 -7.39 5.49
N PHE A 185 -3.64 -7.89 4.64
CA PHE A 185 -2.33 -8.32 5.08
C PHE A 185 -1.50 -7.17 5.64
N LEU A 186 -1.48 -6.02 4.97
CA LEU A 186 -0.80 -4.82 5.45
C LEU A 186 -1.34 -4.41 6.83
N GLY A 187 -2.65 -4.32 6.97
CA GLY A 187 -3.30 -3.94 8.22
C GLY A 187 -3.01 -4.91 9.37
N LEU A 188 -3.11 -6.21 9.12
CA LEU A 188 -2.82 -7.24 10.11
C LEU A 188 -1.35 -7.25 10.53
N CYS A 189 -0.42 -7.20 9.57
CA CYS A 189 1.01 -7.19 9.86
C CYS A 189 1.41 -5.94 10.63
N THR A 190 0.96 -4.76 10.20
CA THR A 190 1.33 -3.49 10.82
C THR A 190 0.61 -3.22 12.14
N LEU A 191 -0.52 -3.88 12.40
CA LEU A 191 -1.21 -3.80 13.68
C LEU A 191 -0.29 -4.16 14.87
N VAL A 192 0.60 -5.15 14.69
CA VAL A 192 1.57 -5.53 15.72
C VAL A 192 2.55 -4.39 16.01
N ALA A 193 2.92 -3.61 14.99
CA ALA A 193 3.83 -2.47 15.14
C ALA A 193 3.15 -1.25 15.78
N LEU A 194 1.82 -1.15 15.71
CA LEU A 194 1.05 -0.07 16.33
C LEU A 194 0.80 -0.25 17.84
N LYS A 195 1.17 -1.37 18.44
CA LYS A 195 0.98 -1.59 19.88
C LYS A 195 1.68 -0.53 20.75
N ASP A 196 2.76 0.04 20.24
CA ASP A 196 3.53 1.08 20.92
C ASP A 196 3.08 2.51 20.53
N TYR A 197 2.03 2.64 19.69
CA TYR A 197 1.52 3.94 19.24
C TYR A 197 0.93 4.74 20.40
N ARG A 198 1.50 5.92 20.64
CA ARG A 198 1.13 6.82 21.74
C ARG A 198 0.03 7.79 21.32
N GLY A 199 -0.99 7.33 20.74
CA GLY A 199 -2.17 8.12 20.41
C GLY A 199 -3.39 7.60 21.15
N ALA A 200 -3.18 6.52 21.87
CA ALA A 200 -4.26 5.85 22.60
C ALA A 200 -4.11 6.04 24.11
#